data_e2ad5c73e44e0ef9af54f85958a55174
#
_entry.id   e2ad5c73e44e0ef9af54f85958a55174
#
_cell.length_a   1.000
_cell.length_b   1.000
_cell.length_c   1.000
_cell.angle_alpha   90.00
_cell.angle_beta   90.00
_cell.angle_gamma   90.00
#
_symmetry.space_group_name_H-M   'P 1'
#
loop_
_entity.id
_entity.type
_entity.pdbx_description
1 polymer ?
#
loop_
_entity_poly.entity_id
_entity_poly.type
_entity_poly.pdbx_seq_one_letter_code
_entity_poly.pdbx_strand_id
1 'polypeptide(L)'
;MNGTRYRWPVLWATFVTYLFDSYDLMVLAIAMPVLLKVLNISLPEGGLLGSATMLGAMAGSVLFGLIAENYGRRFALVLALVWLGIGMGAVYFIDSWTHWLVLRFMTGIAIGGIWGPCAALIAEHWPPEYRGRAASFVFSSFAIGAVVASLVGRLVLHIEWQWLFVAGTVSIPAALLVIRLVPPDPERSVSADGKNGKPRVGIGAIFEGGLARTTFLATLVSVVNLAGYWGAAFWIPTFLTQERGLSLTTMAGFSFVMYLGMFLGFQFFGVLSDWIGRRRAMIAAFVTVAAAVAVYIVVRHPLFLFWWGIVVGFGLCGSGGVLGAYYAELFPERIRAYAGGFCWNMGRVGAALAPFTIGYIGKVHGLQTGLAVTCVIYILGAAMLLLLPETFKGRRSV
;
A
#
# COMPACT_ATOMS: atom_id res chain seq x y z
N MET A 1 -33.48 -6.54 0.24
CA MET A 1 -33.18 -7.39 1.43
C MET A 1 -32.05 -8.43 1.23
N ASN A 2 -31.37 -8.47 0.09
CA ASN A 2 -30.31 -9.49 -0.17
C ASN A 2 -28.87 -9.08 0.27
N GLY A 3 -28.65 -7.86 0.73
CA GLY A 3 -27.29 -7.37 1.09
C GLY A 3 -26.66 -8.03 2.32
N THR A 4 -27.46 -8.57 3.24
CA THR A 4 -26.93 -9.15 4.49
C THR A 4 -26.32 -10.53 4.29
N ARG A 5 -26.79 -11.31 3.31
CA ARG A 5 -26.31 -12.68 3.03
C ARG A 5 -24.88 -12.72 2.52
N TYR A 6 -24.44 -11.69 1.78
CA TYR A 6 -23.14 -11.67 1.12
C TYR A 6 -22.05 -10.87 1.89
N ARG A 7 -22.37 -10.27 3.05
CA ARG A 7 -21.42 -9.45 3.82
C ARG A 7 -20.09 -10.17 4.10
N TRP A 8 -20.16 -11.32 4.73
CA TRP A 8 -18.99 -12.09 5.10
C TRP A 8 -18.25 -12.70 3.90
N PRO A 9 -18.93 -13.33 2.92
CA PRO A 9 -18.28 -13.77 1.70
C PRO A 9 -17.52 -12.67 0.97
N VAL A 10 -18.12 -11.50 0.78
CA VAL A 10 -17.47 -10.34 0.15
C VAL A 10 -16.27 -9.85 0.97
N LEU A 11 -16.39 -9.81 2.30
CA LEU A 11 -15.29 -9.41 3.18
C LEU A 11 -14.07 -10.32 3.00
N TRP A 12 -14.27 -11.64 3.02
CA TRP A 12 -13.17 -12.58 2.83
C TRP A 12 -12.59 -12.56 1.42
N ALA A 13 -13.42 -12.42 0.40
CA ALA A 13 -12.96 -12.29 -0.98
C ALA A 13 -12.07 -11.05 -1.16
N THR A 14 -12.51 -9.90 -0.66
CA THR A 14 -11.74 -8.65 -0.73
C THR A 14 -10.48 -8.70 0.14
N PHE A 15 -10.54 -9.35 1.32
CA PHE A 15 -9.38 -9.56 2.18
C PHE A 15 -8.29 -10.38 1.48
N VAL A 16 -8.66 -11.52 0.89
CA VAL A 16 -7.72 -12.38 0.16
C VAL A 16 -7.15 -11.67 -1.06
N THR A 17 -7.99 -10.93 -1.79
CA THR A 17 -7.53 -10.17 -2.96
C THR A 17 -6.48 -9.12 -2.58
N TYR A 18 -6.72 -8.36 -1.51
CA TYR A 18 -5.81 -7.32 -1.06
C TYR A 18 -4.55 -7.88 -0.38
N LEU A 19 -4.61 -9.12 0.13
CA LEU A 19 -3.44 -9.87 0.60
C LEU A 19 -2.46 -10.13 -0.56
N PHE A 20 -2.94 -10.55 -1.74
CA PHE A 20 -2.07 -10.79 -2.90
C PHE A 20 -1.48 -9.52 -3.47
N ASP A 21 -2.18 -8.39 -3.40
CA ASP A 21 -1.65 -7.06 -3.71
C ASP A 21 -0.37 -6.75 -2.91
N SER A 22 -0.48 -6.89 -1.59
CA SER A 22 0.67 -6.68 -0.69
C SER A 22 1.76 -7.73 -0.88
N TYR A 23 1.38 -9.00 -1.10
CA TYR A 23 2.36 -10.06 -1.31
C TYR A 23 3.30 -9.72 -2.47
N ASP A 24 2.78 -9.36 -3.65
CA ASP A 24 3.61 -9.03 -4.82
C ASP A 24 4.54 -7.82 -4.56
N LEU A 25 4.02 -6.79 -3.92
CA LEU A 25 4.80 -5.59 -3.59
C LEU A 25 5.97 -5.91 -2.65
N MET A 26 5.74 -6.74 -1.64
CA MET A 26 6.76 -7.08 -0.64
C MET A 26 7.73 -8.14 -1.15
N VAL A 27 7.30 -9.05 -2.01
CA VAL A 27 8.16 -10.02 -2.69
C VAL A 27 9.27 -9.32 -3.47
N LEU A 28 8.96 -8.24 -4.19
CA LEU A 28 9.98 -7.47 -4.92
C LEU A 28 11.04 -6.89 -3.96
N ALA A 29 10.61 -6.31 -2.83
CA ALA A 29 11.52 -5.75 -1.83
C ALA A 29 12.42 -6.83 -1.20
N ILE A 30 11.85 -8.00 -0.86
CA ILE A 30 12.58 -9.13 -0.26
C ILE A 30 13.55 -9.76 -1.28
N ALA A 31 13.17 -9.84 -2.55
CA ALA A 31 14.01 -10.39 -3.62
C ALA A 31 15.09 -9.39 -4.10
N MET A 32 14.97 -8.10 -3.81
CA MET A 32 15.85 -7.07 -4.34
C MET A 32 17.34 -7.35 -4.13
N PRO A 33 17.82 -7.80 -2.95
CA PRO A 33 19.24 -8.13 -2.76
C PRO A 33 19.77 -9.21 -3.73
N VAL A 34 18.91 -10.15 -4.12
CA VAL A 34 19.24 -11.21 -5.09
C VAL A 34 19.19 -10.66 -6.51
N LEU A 35 18.13 -9.91 -6.84
CA LEU A 35 17.93 -9.33 -8.16
C LEU A 35 19.06 -8.40 -8.58
N LEU A 36 19.58 -7.58 -7.66
CA LEU A 36 20.75 -6.73 -7.90
C LEU A 36 21.97 -7.53 -8.35
N LYS A 37 22.18 -8.73 -7.79
CA LYS A 37 23.30 -9.61 -8.15
C LYS A 37 23.02 -10.38 -9.43
N VAL A 38 21.84 -11.00 -9.56
CA VAL A 38 21.50 -11.87 -10.70
C VAL A 38 21.40 -11.07 -12.01
N LEU A 39 20.77 -9.91 -11.95
CA LEU A 39 20.63 -9.03 -13.12
C LEU A 39 21.84 -8.12 -13.32
N ASN A 40 22.82 -8.16 -12.39
CA ASN A 40 24.01 -7.29 -12.41
C ASN A 40 23.66 -5.80 -12.55
N ILE A 41 22.68 -5.34 -11.76
CA ILE A 41 22.16 -3.98 -11.81
C ILE A 41 22.55 -3.18 -10.56
N SER A 42 22.57 -1.87 -10.73
CA SER A 42 22.85 -0.92 -9.66
C SER A 42 21.62 -0.67 -8.79
N LEU A 43 21.81 -0.07 -7.59
CA LEU A 43 20.70 0.29 -6.71
C LEU A 43 19.64 1.20 -7.38
N PRO A 44 19.99 2.25 -8.16
CA PRO A 44 19.00 3.03 -8.88
C PRO A 44 18.17 2.21 -9.87
N GLU A 45 18.81 1.29 -10.62
CA GLU A 45 18.12 0.41 -11.56
C GLU A 45 17.17 -0.57 -10.83
N GLY A 46 17.58 -1.08 -9.66
CA GLY A 46 16.69 -1.84 -8.77
C GLY A 46 15.53 -0.98 -8.26
N GLY A 47 15.79 0.27 -7.90
CA GLY A 47 14.75 1.23 -7.51
C GLY A 47 13.75 1.53 -8.62
N LEU A 48 14.20 1.56 -9.89
CA LEU A 48 13.31 1.73 -11.05
C LEU A 48 12.31 0.59 -11.20
N LEU A 49 12.63 -0.64 -10.78
CA LEU A 49 11.66 -1.75 -10.78
C LEU A 49 10.49 -1.46 -9.80
N GLY A 50 10.81 -0.95 -8.62
CA GLY A 50 9.79 -0.49 -7.65
C GLY A 50 8.97 0.69 -8.19
N SER A 51 9.65 1.68 -8.77
CA SER A 51 9.04 2.86 -9.40
C SER A 51 8.11 2.48 -10.54
N ALA A 52 8.51 1.57 -11.42
CA ALA A 52 7.69 1.05 -12.52
C ALA A 52 6.41 0.38 -12.00
N THR A 53 6.51 -0.41 -10.92
CA THR A 53 5.33 -1.02 -10.27
C THR A 53 4.35 0.05 -9.79
N MET A 54 4.83 1.11 -9.15
CA MET A 54 3.97 2.20 -8.64
C MET A 54 3.35 3.03 -9.77
N LEU A 55 4.09 3.31 -10.84
CA LEU A 55 3.56 3.97 -12.04
C LEU A 55 2.50 3.11 -12.73
N GLY A 56 2.75 1.80 -12.83
CA GLY A 56 1.75 0.84 -13.29
C GLY A 56 0.49 0.87 -12.43
N ALA A 57 0.63 0.92 -11.10
CA ALA A 57 -0.50 0.98 -10.19
C ALA A 57 -1.31 2.30 -10.31
N MET A 58 -0.67 3.41 -10.65
CA MET A 58 -1.38 4.65 -10.98
C MET A 58 -2.22 4.49 -12.25
N ALA A 59 -1.63 3.98 -13.33
CA ALA A 59 -2.34 3.73 -14.58
C ALA A 59 -3.47 2.69 -14.38
N GLY A 60 -3.17 1.61 -13.65
CA GLY A 60 -4.10 0.54 -13.34
C GLY A 60 -5.32 1.00 -12.54
N SER A 61 -5.16 1.93 -11.60
CA SER A 61 -6.28 2.45 -10.81
C SER A 61 -7.33 3.15 -11.68
N VAL A 62 -6.90 3.82 -12.75
CA VAL A 62 -7.80 4.45 -13.72
C VAL A 62 -8.41 3.40 -14.64
N LEU A 63 -7.58 2.52 -15.22
CA LEU A 63 -8.03 1.48 -16.14
C LEU A 63 -9.05 0.53 -15.50
N PHE A 64 -8.73 0.00 -14.33
CA PHE A 64 -9.60 -0.93 -13.61
C PHE A 64 -10.81 -0.23 -12.98
N GLY A 65 -10.71 1.07 -12.69
CA GLY A 65 -11.90 1.88 -12.36
C GLY A 65 -12.92 1.84 -13.48
N LEU A 66 -12.48 2.08 -14.73
CA LEU A 66 -13.34 2.00 -15.91
C LEU A 66 -13.84 0.56 -16.17
N ILE A 67 -12.99 -0.44 -16.00
CA ILE A 67 -13.39 -1.85 -16.12
C ILE A 67 -14.46 -2.20 -15.08
N ALA A 68 -14.28 -1.80 -13.82
CA ALA A 68 -15.23 -2.06 -12.76
C ALA A 68 -16.57 -1.34 -12.95
N GLU A 69 -16.57 -0.17 -13.58
CA GLU A 69 -17.79 0.56 -13.93
C GLU A 69 -18.54 -0.08 -15.09
N ASN A 70 -17.83 -0.55 -16.12
CA ASN A 70 -18.44 -1.08 -17.33
C ASN A 70 -18.78 -2.58 -17.25
N TYR A 71 -17.91 -3.36 -16.64
CA TYR A 71 -18.02 -4.84 -16.60
C TYR A 71 -18.29 -5.40 -15.20
N GLY A 72 -18.34 -4.54 -14.18
CA GLY A 72 -18.61 -4.91 -12.81
C GLY A 72 -17.36 -5.15 -11.95
N ARG A 73 -17.56 -5.02 -10.61
CA ARG A 73 -16.46 -5.10 -9.61
C ARG A 73 -15.89 -6.52 -9.52
N ARG A 74 -16.78 -7.52 -9.59
CA ARG A 74 -16.39 -8.93 -9.56
C ARG A 74 -15.44 -9.28 -10.71
N PHE A 75 -15.80 -8.88 -11.94
CA PHE A 75 -14.97 -9.11 -13.13
C PHE A 75 -13.61 -8.40 -13.01
N ALA A 76 -13.60 -7.14 -12.57
CA ALA A 76 -12.37 -6.38 -12.38
C ALA A 76 -11.41 -7.07 -11.40
N LEU A 77 -11.90 -7.57 -10.25
CA LEU A 77 -11.05 -8.26 -9.26
C LEU A 77 -10.54 -9.60 -9.79
N VAL A 78 -11.36 -10.37 -10.48
CA VAL A 78 -10.94 -11.64 -11.11
C VAL A 78 -9.83 -11.38 -12.13
N LEU A 79 -10.04 -10.40 -13.01
CA LEU A 79 -9.03 -10.02 -14.01
C LEU A 79 -7.72 -9.56 -13.36
N ALA A 80 -7.79 -8.74 -12.30
CA ALA A 80 -6.63 -8.26 -11.57
C ALA A 80 -5.84 -9.41 -10.94
N LEU A 81 -6.50 -10.36 -10.27
CA LEU A 81 -5.84 -11.52 -9.65
C LEU A 81 -5.19 -12.46 -10.67
N VAL A 82 -5.88 -12.73 -11.78
CA VAL A 82 -5.34 -13.58 -12.86
C VAL A 82 -4.13 -12.89 -13.51
N TRP A 83 -4.25 -11.60 -13.83
CA TRP A 83 -3.16 -10.84 -14.42
C TRP A 83 -1.94 -10.79 -13.48
N LEU A 84 -2.16 -10.51 -12.20
CA LEU A 84 -1.10 -10.51 -11.19
C LEU A 84 -0.40 -11.86 -11.11
N GLY A 85 -1.14 -12.97 -11.04
CA GLY A 85 -0.57 -14.31 -10.95
C GLY A 85 0.21 -14.71 -12.21
N ILE A 86 -0.29 -14.36 -13.40
CA ILE A 86 0.46 -14.58 -14.66
C ILE A 86 1.77 -13.79 -14.63
N GLY A 87 1.72 -12.52 -14.22
CA GLY A 87 2.90 -11.67 -14.10
C GLY A 87 3.92 -12.22 -13.11
N MET A 88 3.48 -12.74 -11.97
CA MET A 88 4.37 -13.36 -11.00
C MET A 88 5.00 -14.67 -11.53
N GLY A 89 4.24 -15.50 -12.24
CA GLY A 89 4.76 -16.71 -12.85
C GLY A 89 5.73 -16.43 -14.02
N ALA A 90 5.52 -15.34 -14.75
CA ALA A 90 6.36 -14.93 -15.89
C ALA A 90 7.82 -14.62 -15.51
N VAL A 91 8.07 -14.32 -14.23
CA VAL A 91 9.42 -14.08 -13.68
C VAL A 91 10.39 -15.22 -14.00
N TYR A 92 9.91 -16.45 -14.09
CA TYR A 92 10.72 -17.62 -14.39
C TYR A 92 11.33 -17.60 -15.79
N PHE A 93 10.76 -16.84 -16.72
CA PHE A 93 11.16 -16.78 -18.12
C PHE A 93 11.89 -15.49 -18.51
N ILE A 94 12.29 -14.67 -17.51
CA ILE A 94 12.81 -13.32 -17.76
C ILE A 94 14.21 -13.17 -17.13
N ASP A 95 15.22 -12.95 -17.99
CA ASP A 95 16.61 -12.79 -17.59
C ASP A 95 17.14 -11.35 -17.79
N SER A 96 16.40 -10.49 -18.50
CA SER A 96 16.84 -9.13 -18.85
C SER A 96 16.18 -8.09 -17.94
N TRP A 97 16.96 -7.10 -17.46
CA TRP A 97 16.46 -5.98 -16.68
C TRP A 97 15.33 -5.20 -17.37
N THR A 98 15.43 -5.01 -18.70
CA THR A 98 14.38 -4.31 -19.46
C THR A 98 13.07 -5.08 -19.44
N HIS A 99 13.10 -6.40 -19.58
CA HIS A 99 11.91 -7.24 -19.48
C HIS A 99 11.34 -7.22 -18.06
N TRP A 100 12.20 -7.20 -17.05
CA TRP A 100 11.78 -7.02 -15.65
C TRP A 100 11.06 -5.67 -15.44
N LEU A 101 11.58 -4.59 -16.00
CA LEU A 101 10.97 -3.26 -15.90
C LEU A 101 9.56 -3.24 -16.49
N VAL A 102 9.40 -3.82 -17.70
CA VAL A 102 8.09 -3.95 -18.35
C VAL A 102 7.16 -4.84 -17.53
N LEU A 103 7.63 -5.99 -17.06
CA LEU A 103 6.84 -6.90 -16.23
C LEU A 103 6.35 -6.22 -14.96
N ARG A 104 7.22 -5.49 -14.25
CA ARG A 104 6.86 -4.77 -13.02
C ARG A 104 5.83 -3.66 -13.27
N PHE A 105 5.93 -2.96 -14.39
CA PHE A 105 4.91 -2.00 -14.80
C PHE A 105 3.56 -2.70 -15.08
N MET A 106 3.56 -3.83 -15.78
CA MET A 106 2.36 -4.61 -16.10
C MET A 106 1.71 -5.21 -14.83
N THR A 107 2.49 -5.79 -13.92
CA THR A 107 1.96 -6.26 -12.62
C THR A 107 1.45 -5.10 -11.78
N GLY A 108 2.11 -3.94 -11.83
CA GLY A 108 1.62 -2.70 -11.23
C GLY A 108 0.21 -2.33 -11.70
N ILE A 109 -0.08 -2.44 -13.00
CA ILE A 109 -1.44 -2.18 -13.53
C ILE A 109 -2.47 -3.07 -12.84
N ALA A 110 -2.19 -4.36 -12.65
CA ALA A 110 -3.09 -5.27 -11.93
C ALA A 110 -3.28 -4.86 -10.46
N ILE A 111 -2.20 -4.51 -9.76
CA ILE A 111 -2.19 -4.01 -8.37
C ILE A 111 -3.09 -2.78 -8.24
N GLY A 112 -2.95 -1.81 -9.15
CA GLY A 112 -3.81 -0.61 -9.16
C GLY A 112 -5.30 -0.91 -9.29
N GLY A 113 -5.63 -2.05 -9.89
CA GLY A 113 -6.99 -2.53 -10.11
C GLY A 113 -7.69 -3.13 -8.90
N ILE A 114 -6.99 -3.38 -7.80
CA ILE A 114 -7.54 -4.14 -6.66
C ILE A 114 -8.27 -3.24 -5.66
N TRP A 115 -7.66 -2.14 -5.26
CA TRP A 115 -8.16 -1.31 -4.17
C TRP A 115 -9.56 -0.72 -4.41
N GLY A 116 -9.77 -0.09 -5.55
CA GLY A 116 -11.04 0.59 -5.87
C GLY A 116 -12.25 -0.35 -5.84
N PRO A 117 -12.24 -1.47 -6.58
CA PRO A 117 -13.31 -2.45 -6.54
C PRO A 117 -13.53 -3.08 -5.15
N CYS A 118 -12.46 -3.35 -4.36
CA CYS A 118 -12.60 -3.84 -2.99
C CYS A 118 -13.35 -2.85 -2.11
N ALA A 119 -12.96 -1.57 -2.14
CA ALA A 119 -13.61 -0.51 -1.38
C ALA A 119 -15.08 -0.33 -1.78
N ALA A 120 -15.39 -0.41 -3.08
CA ALA A 120 -16.75 -0.34 -3.59
C ALA A 120 -17.61 -1.51 -3.10
N LEU A 121 -17.10 -2.74 -3.16
CA LEU A 121 -17.80 -3.93 -2.68
C LEU A 121 -18.11 -3.85 -1.18
N ILE A 122 -17.18 -3.36 -0.36
CA ILE A 122 -17.42 -3.15 1.08
C ILE A 122 -18.51 -2.08 1.27
N ALA A 123 -18.44 -0.97 0.53
CA ALA A 123 -19.44 0.09 0.63
C ALA A 123 -20.85 -0.34 0.21
N GLU A 124 -20.97 -1.29 -0.73
CA GLU A 124 -22.24 -1.79 -1.24
C GLU A 124 -22.89 -2.86 -0.35
N HIS A 125 -22.07 -3.70 0.30
CA HIS A 125 -22.58 -4.87 1.05
C HIS A 125 -22.60 -4.67 2.57
N TRP A 126 -21.92 -3.64 3.11
CA TRP A 126 -21.87 -3.39 4.55
C TRP A 126 -22.73 -2.18 4.95
N PRO A 127 -23.43 -2.27 6.11
CA PRO A 127 -24.20 -1.13 6.64
C PRO A 127 -23.28 0.06 6.91
N PRO A 128 -23.77 1.30 6.76
CA PRO A 128 -22.97 2.50 6.95
C PRO A 128 -22.19 2.53 8.27
N GLU A 129 -22.78 2.02 9.37
CA GLU A 129 -22.22 2.01 10.73
C GLU A 129 -20.98 1.10 10.84
N TYR A 130 -20.86 0.07 10.01
CA TYR A 130 -19.78 -0.93 10.06
C TYR A 130 -18.84 -0.87 8.86
N ARG A 131 -19.08 -0.03 7.86
CA ARG A 131 -18.26 0.09 6.65
C ARG A 131 -16.80 0.40 6.97
N GLY A 132 -16.57 1.32 7.90
CA GLY A 132 -15.22 1.70 8.31
C GLY A 132 -14.47 0.52 8.93
N ARG A 133 -15.11 -0.24 9.81
CA ARG A 133 -14.51 -1.44 10.45
C ARG A 133 -14.21 -2.54 9.42
N ALA A 134 -15.15 -2.79 8.49
CA ALA A 134 -14.98 -3.77 7.43
C ALA A 134 -13.84 -3.38 6.48
N ALA A 135 -13.78 -2.12 6.07
CA ALA A 135 -12.68 -1.60 5.25
C ALA A 135 -11.33 -1.70 5.96
N SER A 136 -11.23 -1.32 7.24
CA SER A 136 -10.01 -1.43 8.04
C SER A 136 -9.56 -2.88 8.18
N PHE A 137 -10.50 -3.82 8.34
CA PHE A 137 -10.18 -5.26 8.37
C PHE A 137 -9.59 -5.72 7.03
N VAL A 138 -10.19 -5.35 5.90
CA VAL A 138 -9.64 -5.67 4.57
C VAL A 138 -8.27 -5.04 4.38
N PHE A 139 -8.08 -3.79 4.80
CA PHE A 139 -6.76 -3.14 4.72
C PHE A 139 -5.68 -3.81 5.58
N SER A 140 -6.05 -4.36 6.73
CA SER A 140 -5.07 -5.05 7.58
C SER A 140 -4.47 -6.30 6.89
N SER A 141 -5.14 -6.85 5.85
CA SER A 141 -4.59 -7.93 5.04
C SER A 141 -3.32 -7.54 4.28
N PHE A 142 -3.07 -6.24 4.09
CA PHE A 142 -1.81 -5.75 3.54
C PHE A 142 -0.62 -6.18 4.39
N ALA A 143 -0.69 -6.01 5.70
CA ALA A 143 0.37 -6.47 6.60
C ALA A 143 0.49 -7.99 6.61
N ILE A 144 -0.64 -8.71 6.50
CA ILE A 144 -0.64 -10.20 6.44
C ILE A 144 0.02 -10.68 5.15
N GLY A 145 -0.26 -10.05 4.00
CA GLY A 145 0.41 -10.38 2.73
C GLY A 145 1.93 -10.19 2.81
N ALA A 146 2.40 -9.12 3.45
CA ALA A 146 3.81 -8.88 3.71
C ALA A 146 4.44 -9.95 4.63
N VAL A 147 3.72 -10.35 5.69
CA VAL A 147 4.13 -11.45 6.58
C VAL A 147 4.26 -12.75 5.79
N VAL A 148 3.28 -13.09 4.96
CA VAL A 148 3.31 -14.29 4.10
C VAL A 148 4.49 -14.24 3.13
N ALA A 149 4.75 -13.10 2.48
CA ALA A 149 5.91 -12.92 1.61
C ALA A 149 7.23 -13.20 2.32
N SER A 150 7.38 -12.73 3.57
CA SER A 150 8.58 -12.98 4.38
C SER A 150 8.72 -14.44 4.79
N LEU A 151 7.63 -15.11 5.15
CA LEU A 151 7.65 -16.54 5.48
C LEU A 151 8.04 -17.37 4.26
N VAL A 152 7.42 -17.11 3.12
CA VAL A 152 7.80 -17.79 1.86
C VAL A 152 9.26 -17.49 1.54
N GLY A 153 9.71 -16.24 1.66
CA GLY A 153 11.11 -15.86 1.44
C GLY A 153 12.06 -16.65 2.34
N ARG A 154 11.72 -16.81 3.62
CA ARG A 154 12.53 -17.61 4.55
C ARG A 154 12.64 -19.07 4.13
N LEU A 155 11.59 -19.63 3.52
CA LEU A 155 11.55 -21.03 3.10
C LEU A 155 12.25 -21.27 1.76
N VAL A 156 12.20 -20.31 0.81
CA VAL A 156 12.62 -20.58 -0.58
C VAL A 156 13.90 -19.86 -1.01
N LEU A 157 14.30 -18.75 -0.38
CA LEU A 157 15.46 -17.96 -0.81
C LEU A 157 16.82 -18.71 -0.74
N HIS A 158 16.88 -19.80 0.03
CA HIS A 158 18.08 -20.63 0.11
C HIS A 158 18.10 -21.76 -0.94
N ILE A 159 16.97 -22.01 -1.59
CA ILE A 159 16.81 -23.03 -2.65
C ILE A 159 16.90 -22.32 -3.99
N GLU A 160 15.89 -21.56 -4.33
CA GLU A 160 15.77 -20.84 -5.59
C GLU A 160 14.87 -19.61 -5.40
N TRP A 161 15.39 -18.42 -5.61
CA TRP A 161 14.69 -17.16 -5.33
C TRP A 161 13.41 -16.94 -6.17
N GLN A 162 13.35 -17.55 -7.37
CA GLN A 162 12.19 -17.45 -8.27
C GLN A 162 10.93 -18.02 -7.62
N TRP A 163 11.05 -19.03 -6.76
CA TRP A 163 9.91 -19.61 -6.04
C TRP A 163 9.17 -18.60 -5.17
N LEU A 164 9.87 -17.52 -4.76
CA LEU A 164 9.24 -16.43 -4.03
C LEU A 164 8.15 -15.74 -4.87
N PHE A 165 8.38 -15.59 -6.18
CA PHE A 165 7.38 -15.04 -7.11
C PHE A 165 6.37 -16.11 -7.55
N VAL A 166 6.83 -17.32 -7.88
CA VAL A 166 5.96 -18.42 -8.31
C VAL A 166 4.89 -18.72 -7.27
N ALA A 167 5.19 -18.66 -5.97
CA ALA A 167 4.19 -18.79 -4.92
C ALA A 167 3.03 -17.79 -5.05
N GLY A 168 3.25 -16.61 -5.63
CA GLY A 168 2.21 -15.62 -5.90
C GLY A 168 1.24 -16.01 -7.01
N THR A 169 1.56 -17.01 -7.85
CA THR A 169 0.62 -17.54 -8.85
C THR A 169 -0.64 -18.13 -8.22
N VAL A 170 -0.60 -18.41 -6.91
CA VAL A 170 -1.78 -18.83 -6.11
C VAL A 170 -2.89 -17.75 -6.15
N SER A 171 -2.59 -16.52 -6.55
CA SER A 171 -3.62 -15.51 -6.86
C SER A 171 -4.58 -15.96 -7.98
N ILE A 172 -4.14 -16.80 -8.92
CA ILE A 172 -4.99 -17.32 -10.00
C ILE A 172 -6.11 -18.22 -9.43
N PRO A 173 -5.83 -19.31 -8.69
CA PRO A 173 -6.90 -20.06 -8.05
C PRO A 173 -7.67 -19.23 -7.00
N ALA A 174 -7.06 -18.21 -6.37
CA ALA A 174 -7.78 -17.30 -5.49
C ALA A 174 -8.88 -16.49 -6.21
N ALA A 175 -8.72 -16.23 -7.51
CA ALA A 175 -9.77 -15.63 -8.33
C ALA A 175 -11.06 -16.45 -8.33
N LEU A 176 -10.97 -17.78 -8.17
CA LEU A 176 -12.15 -18.65 -8.04
C LEU A 176 -12.92 -18.37 -6.74
N LEU A 177 -12.24 -17.96 -5.67
CA LEU A 177 -12.92 -17.52 -4.44
C LEU A 177 -13.72 -16.25 -4.69
N VAL A 178 -13.18 -15.29 -5.43
CA VAL A 178 -13.91 -14.08 -5.82
C VAL A 178 -15.14 -14.46 -6.66
N ILE A 179 -15.01 -15.38 -7.61
CA ILE A 179 -16.11 -15.85 -8.44
C ILE A 179 -17.21 -16.50 -7.58
N ARG A 180 -16.87 -17.24 -6.54
CA ARG A 180 -17.83 -17.96 -5.69
C ARG A 180 -18.46 -17.09 -4.60
N LEU A 181 -17.67 -16.18 -4.02
CA LEU A 181 -18.04 -15.42 -2.83
C LEU A 181 -18.65 -14.06 -3.14
N VAL A 182 -18.27 -13.45 -4.26
CA VAL A 182 -18.82 -12.15 -4.67
C VAL A 182 -20.00 -12.40 -5.61
N PRO A 183 -21.21 -11.88 -5.29
CA PRO A 183 -22.35 -12.02 -6.18
C PRO A 183 -22.04 -11.37 -7.55
N PRO A 184 -22.62 -11.87 -8.64
CA PRO A 184 -22.54 -11.18 -9.92
C PRO A 184 -23.11 -9.77 -9.75
N ASP A 185 -22.45 -8.80 -10.39
CA ASP A 185 -22.99 -7.45 -10.43
C ASP A 185 -24.40 -7.50 -11.04
N PRO A 186 -25.39 -6.80 -10.47
CA PRO A 186 -26.70 -6.73 -11.08
C PRO A 186 -26.54 -6.22 -12.51
N GLU A 187 -27.26 -6.85 -13.45
CA GLU A 187 -27.32 -6.36 -14.83
C GLU A 187 -27.61 -4.87 -14.79
N ARG A 188 -26.58 -4.07 -14.94
CA ARG A 188 -26.76 -2.66 -15.19
C ARG A 188 -27.31 -2.60 -16.61
N SER A 189 -28.64 -2.46 -16.69
CA SER A 189 -29.19 -1.92 -17.91
C SER A 189 -28.35 -0.69 -18.22
N VAL A 190 -27.59 -0.77 -19.30
CA VAL A 190 -26.97 0.41 -19.92
C VAL A 190 -28.16 1.28 -20.27
N SER A 191 -28.65 2.06 -19.31
CA SER A 191 -29.59 3.12 -19.59
C SER A 191 -28.79 4.06 -20.46
N ALA A 192 -29.06 3.98 -21.76
CA ALA A 192 -28.58 4.89 -22.79
C ALA A 192 -28.93 6.36 -22.46
N ASP A 193 -29.77 6.56 -21.47
CA ASP A 193 -30.06 7.84 -20.85
C ASP A 193 -29.11 8.10 -19.67
N GLY A 194 -28.10 8.93 -19.93
CA GLY A 194 -27.15 9.46 -18.94
C GLY A 194 -27.79 10.32 -17.82
N LYS A 195 -29.03 10.04 -17.39
CA LYS A 195 -29.85 10.86 -16.48
C LYS A 195 -30.06 10.31 -15.07
N ASN A 196 -29.53 9.14 -14.71
CA ASN A 196 -29.49 8.71 -13.30
C ASN A 196 -28.16 9.07 -12.63
N GLY A 197 -27.58 10.21 -13.00
CA GLY A 197 -26.35 10.73 -12.45
C GLY A 197 -26.59 11.51 -11.17
N LYS A 198 -26.12 10.99 -10.03
CA LYS A 198 -25.56 11.91 -9.03
C LYS A 198 -24.64 12.86 -9.80
N PRO A 199 -24.73 14.19 -9.64
CA PRO A 199 -23.92 15.12 -10.41
C PRO A 199 -22.46 14.71 -10.29
N ARG A 200 -21.80 14.45 -11.44
CA ARG A 200 -20.37 14.10 -11.47
C ARG A 200 -19.62 15.24 -10.81
N VAL A 201 -19.01 14.96 -9.70
CA VAL A 201 -18.15 15.93 -9.02
C VAL A 201 -16.95 16.19 -9.93
N GLY A 202 -16.90 17.36 -10.55
CA GLY A 202 -15.74 17.74 -11.39
C GLY A 202 -14.51 17.96 -10.53
N ILE A 203 -13.32 17.83 -11.13
CA ILE A 203 -12.05 18.05 -10.44
C ILE A 203 -11.96 19.45 -9.79
N GLY A 204 -12.64 20.47 -10.35
CA GLY A 204 -12.70 21.82 -9.79
C GLY A 204 -13.31 21.86 -8.39
N ALA A 205 -14.30 21.00 -8.11
CA ALA A 205 -15.04 21.04 -6.85
C ALA A 205 -14.18 20.77 -5.60
N ILE A 206 -13.03 20.12 -5.73
CA ILE A 206 -12.10 19.88 -4.61
C ILE A 206 -11.19 21.09 -4.34
N PHE A 207 -11.22 22.10 -5.20
CA PHE A 207 -10.45 23.36 -5.06
C PHE A 207 -11.34 24.58 -4.79
N GLU A 208 -12.66 24.44 -4.91
CA GLU A 208 -13.64 25.52 -4.68
C GLU A 208 -13.89 25.77 -3.18
N GLY A 209 -14.53 26.91 -2.86
CA GLY A 209 -15.00 27.21 -1.50
C GLY A 209 -13.93 27.26 -0.42
N GLY A 210 -12.68 27.62 -0.77
CA GLY A 210 -11.55 27.67 0.17
C GLY A 210 -10.88 26.33 0.43
N LEU A 211 -11.28 25.25 -0.25
CA LEU A 211 -10.72 23.90 -0.09
C LEU A 211 -9.36 23.72 -0.77
N ALA A 212 -8.94 24.61 -1.67
CA ALA A 212 -7.70 24.49 -2.43
C ALA A 212 -6.48 24.26 -1.52
N ARG A 213 -6.36 25.04 -0.44
CA ARG A 213 -5.28 24.87 0.55
C ARG A 213 -5.32 23.50 1.23
N THR A 214 -6.50 23.09 1.66
CA THR A 214 -6.70 21.78 2.33
C THR A 214 -6.37 20.63 1.40
N THR A 215 -6.86 20.69 0.14
CA THR A 215 -6.59 19.69 -0.89
C THR A 215 -5.11 19.61 -1.22
N PHE A 216 -4.44 20.77 -1.39
CA PHE A 216 -3.00 20.81 -1.66
C PHE A 216 -2.20 20.20 -0.50
N LEU A 217 -2.45 20.63 0.74
CA LEU A 217 -1.74 20.10 1.91
C LEU A 217 -2.02 18.63 2.16
N ALA A 218 -3.26 18.17 2.03
CA ALA A 218 -3.62 16.75 2.17
C ALA A 218 -2.93 15.90 1.09
N THR A 219 -2.88 16.39 -0.14
CA THR A 219 -2.13 15.75 -1.24
C THR A 219 -0.65 15.65 -0.91
N LEU A 220 -0.04 16.72 -0.44
CA LEU A 220 1.38 16.77 -0.10
C LEU A 220 1.71 15.82 1.08
N VAL A 221 0.84 15.75 2.08
CA VAL A 221 0.95 14.77 3.18
C VAL A 221 0.89 13.34 2.65
N SER A 222 0.01 13.04 1.68
CA SER A 222 -0.03 11.73 1.03
C SER A 222 1.25 11.42 0.26
N VAL A 223 1.79 12.38 -0.49
CA VAL A 223 3.06 12.24 -1.23
C VAL A 223 4.20 11.90 -0.27
N VAL A 224 4.33 12.67 0.80
CA VAL A 224 5.36 12.49 1.83
C VAL A 224 5.20 11.14 2.54
N ASN A 225 3.97 10.79 2.93
CA ASN A 225 3.68 9.53 3.59
C ASN A 225 4.07 8.32 2.73
N LEU A 226 3.65 8.31 1.46
CA LEU A 226 3.94 7.20 0.56
C LEU A 226 5.41 7.19 0.10
N ALA A 227 6.05 8.35 -0.06
CA ALA A 227 7.48 8.42 -0.34
C ALA A 227 8.30 7.85 0.83
N GLY A 228 8.00 8.25 2.07
CA GLY A 228 8.68 7.72 3.25
C GLY A 228 8.48 6.23 3.41
N TYR A 229 7.23 5.76 3.24
CA TYR A 229 6.88 4.34 3.34
C TYR A 229 7.63 3.48 2.32
N TRP A 230 7.50 3.81 1.02
CA TRP A 230 8.13 3.02 -0.05
C TRP A 230 9.64 3.20 -0.10
N GLY A 231 10.15 4.37 0.30
CA GLY A 231 11.59 4.59 0.46
C GLY A 231 12.20 3.68 1.52
N ALA A 232 11.53 3.52 2.67
CA ALA A 232 12.03 2.67 3.74
C ALA A 232 11.71 1.19 3.51
N ALA A 233 10.43 0.83 3.32
CA ALA A 233 9.99 -0.56 3.23
C ALA A 233 10.63 -1.32 2.06
N PHE A 234 10.91 -0.65 0.95
CA PHE A 234 11.54 -1.24 -0.22
C PHE A 234 13.03 -1.53 -0.01
N TRP A 235 13.77 -0.63 0.68
CA TRP A 235 15.21 -0.73 0.78
C TRP A 235 15.73 -1.36 2.08
N ILE A 236 14.91 -1.47 3.14
CA ILE A 236 15.33 -2.11 4.40
C ILE A 236 15.84 -3.55 4.20
N PRO A 237 15.20 -4.44 3.40
CA PRO A 237 15.74 -5.78 3.14
C PRO A 237 17.14 -5.75 2.52
N THR A 238 17.37 -4.87 1.53
CA THR A 238 18.68 -4.71 0.89
C THR A 238 19.73 -4.12 1.85
N PHE A 239 19.35 -3.14 2.66
CA PHE A 239 20.20 -2.58 3.70
C PHE A 239 20.66 -3.65 4.71
N LEU A 240 19.75 -4.53 5.15
CA LEU A 240 20.08 -5.60 6.06
C LEU A 240 21.08 -6.61 5.48
N THR A 241 20.99 -6.88 4.20
CA THR A 241 21.94 -7.80 3.55
C THR A 241 23.26 -7.14 3.17
N GLN A 242 23.24 -5.95 2.60
CA GLN A 242 24.44 -5.30 2.07
C GLN A 242 25.26 -4.57 3.15
N GLU A 243 24.60 -3.88 4.09
CA GLU A 243 25.28 -3.07 5.09
C GLU A 243 25.32 -3.71 6.49
N ARG A 244 24.45 -4.69 6.77
CA ARG A 244 24.48 -5.47 8.02
C ARG A 244 25.00 -6.90 7.84
N GLY A 245 25.25 -7.34 6.61
CA GLY A 245 25.85 -8.64 6.30
C GLY A 245 24.92 -9.83 6.61
N LEU A 246 23.62 -9.63 6.73
CA LEU A 246 22.70 -10.71 7.04
C LEU A 246 22.49 -11.61 5.82
N SER A 247 22.36 -12.92 6.07
CA SER A 247 21.96 -13.87 5.03
C SER A 247 20.53 -13.58 4.56
N LEU A 248 20.18 -14.01 3.35
CA LEU A 248 18.85 -13.81 2.79
C LEU A 248 17.72 -14.38 3.67
N THR A 249 17.94 -15.56 4.24
CA THR A 249 16.99 -16.22 5.15
C THR A 249 16.84 -15.48 6.48
N THR A 250 17.95 -14.96 7.01
CA THR A 250 17.95 -14.15 8.24
C THR A 250 17.22 -12.82 7.96
N MET A 251 17.55 -12.13 6.88
CA MET A 251 16.88 -10.89 6.45
C MET A 251 15.36 -11.08 6.29
N ALA A 252 14.93 -12.19 5.69
CA ALA A 252 13.49 -12.49 5.58
C ALA A 252 12.83 -12.65 6.96
N GLY A 253 13.54 -13.23 7.95
CA GLY A 253 13.09 -13.28 9.35
C GLY A 253 12.96 -11.91 10.00
N PHE A 254 13.89 -10.98 9.73
CA PHE A 254 13.81 -9.58 10.19
C PHE A 254 12.64 -8.84 9.55
N SER A 255 12.43 -9.06 8.26
CA SER A 255 11.28 -8.49 7.54
C SER A 255 9.96 -9.00 8.10
N PHE A 256 9.87 -10.30 8.44
CA PHE A 256 8.69 -10.89 9.09
C PHE A 256 8.32 -10.14 10.38
N VAL A 257 9.29 -9.92 11.26
CA VAL A 257 9.07 -9.22 12.53
C VAL A 257 8.65 -7.77 12.30
N MET A 258 9.27 -7.09 11.32
CA MET A 258 8.89 -5.73 10.92
C MET A 258 7.44 -5.68 10.41
N TYR A 259 7.02 -6.64 9.59
CA TYR A 259 5.65 -6.65 9.05
C TYR A 259 4.59 -6.99 10.10
N LEU A 260 4.93 -7.78 11.13
CA LEU A 260 4.07 -7.90 12.32
C LEU A 260 3.90 -6.55 13.02
N GLY A 261 4.99 -5.78 13.12
CA GLY A 261 4.93 -4.41 13.63
C GLY A 261 4.00 -3.52 12.83
N MET A 262 3.99 -3.63 11.48
CA MET A 262 3.06 -2.88 10.62
C MET A 262 1.60 -3.17 10.96
N PHE A 263 1.24 -4.43 11.17
CA PHE A 263 -0.11 -4.81 11.57
C PHE A 263 -0.50 -4.15 12.89
N LEU A 264 0.37 -4.22 13.89
CA LEU A 264 0.12 -3.63 15.21
C LEU A 264 0.01 -2.11 15.13
N GLY A 265 0.88 -1.45 14.36
CA GLY A 265 0.88 0.00 14.17
C GLY A 265 -0.41 0.50 13.53
N PHE A 266 -0.89 -0.19 12.49
CA PHE A 266 -2.13 0.14 11.82
C PHE A 266 -3.32 0.16 12.79
N GLN A 267 -3.44 -0.87 13.64
CA GLN A 267 -4.52 -0.97 14.63
C GLN A 267 -4.37 0.07 15.74
N PHE A 268 -3.17 0.18 16.31
CA PHE A 268 -2.90 1.07 17.43
C PHE A 268 -3.16 2.54 17.10
N PHE A 269 -2.59 3.04 16.00
CA PHE A 269 -2.77 4.45 15.64
C PHE A 269 -4.19 4.76 15.17
N GLY A 270 -4.89 3.79 14.58
CA GLY A 270 -6.31 3.89 14.31
C GLY A 270 -7.12 4.18 15.58
N VAL A 271 -6.94 3.35 16.61
CA VAL A 271 -7.59 3.54 17.92
C VAL A 271 -7.12 4.81 18.63
N LEU A 272 -5.80 5.07 18.62
CA LEU A 272 -5.22 6.26 19.24
C LEU A 272 -5.83 7.54 18.65
N SER A 273 -6.09 7.55 17.34
CA SER A 273 -6.69 8.69 16.65
C SER A 273 -8.11 9.03 17.13
N ASP A 274 -8.82 8.04 17.66
CA ASP A 274 -10.14 8.25 18.28
C ASP A 274 -10.05 8.87 19.69
N TRP A 275 -8.86 8.89 20.30
CA TRP A 275 -8.65 9.45 21.65
C TRP A 275 -8.00 10.82 21.61
N ILE A 276 -6.89 10.97 20.88
CA ILE A 276 -6.09 12.21 20.87
C ILE A 276 -6.36 13.12 19.69
N GLY A 277 -7.12 12.65 18.70
CA GLY A 277 -7.42 13.35 17.44
C GLY A 277 -6.65 12.84 16.25
N ARG A 278 -7.19 13.08 15.05
CA ARG A 278 -6.66 12.54 13.77
C ARG A 278 -5.28 13.10 13.47
N ARG A 279 -5.15 14.41 13.48
CA ARG A 279 -3.90 15.12 13.18
C ARG A 279 -2.79 14.72 14.17
N ARG A 280 -3.09 14.72 15.46
CA ARG A 280 -2.10 14.39 16.51
C ARG A 280 -1.62 12.96 16.40
N ALA A 281 -2.51 12.02 16.13
CA ALA A 281 -2.17 10.61 15.94
C ALA A 281 -1.29 10.40 14.69
N MET A 282 -1.56 11.11 13.59
CA MET A 282 -0.71 11.06 12.40
C MET A 282 0.69 11.65 12.65
N ILE A 283 0.78 12.78 13.35
CA ILE A 283 2.07 13.37 13.74
C ILE A 283 2.84 12.38 14.61
N ALA A 284 2.19 11.76 15.60
CA ALA A 284 2.82 10.75 16.44
C ALA A 284 3.33 9.56 15.62
N ALA A 285 2.56 9.06 14.63
CA ALA A 285 3.01 7.99 13.75
C ALA A 285 4.24 8.39 12.93
N PHE A 286 4.24 9.60 12.34
CA PHE A 286 5.36 10.10 11.54
C PHE A 286 6.64 10.30 12.37
N VAL A 287 6.52 10.84 13.58
CA VAL A 287 7.66 10.97 14.50
C VAL A 287 8.16 9.61 14.96
N THR A 288 7.25 8.67 15.24
CA THR A 288 7.63 7.31 15.63
C THR A 288 8.41 6.61 14.54
N VAL A 289 7.97 6.65 13.28
CA VAL A 289 8.70 6.00 12.18
C VAL A 289 10.04 6.69 11.93
N ALA A 290 10.10 8.02 11.96
CA ALA A 290 11.37 8.75 11.77
C ALA A 290 12.40 8.37 12.83
N ALA A 291 12.01 8.35 14.11
CA ALA A 291 12.85 7.94 15.22
C ALA A 291 13.25 6.45 15.11
N ALA A 292 12.28 5.57 14.79
CA ALA A 292 12.52 4.14 14.70
C ALA A 292 13.50 3.80 13.58
N VAL A 293 13.36 4.39 12.39
CA VAL A 293 14.29 4.19 11.27
C VAL A 293 15.66 4.81 11.59
N ALA A 294 15.71 5.99 12.21
CA ALA A 294 16.98 6.61 12.60
C ALA A 294 17.79 5.71 13.54
N VAL A 295 17.15 5.10 14.54
CA VAL A 295 17.80 4.11 15.42
C VAL A 295 18.22 2.86 14.63
N TYR A 296 17.35 2.36 13.74
CA TYR A 296 17.57 1.13 12.99
C TYR A 296 18.79 1.20 12.07
N ILE A 297 19.03 2.34 11.45
CA ILE A 297 20.16 2.54 10.55
C ILE A 297 21.50 2.77 11.28
N VAL A 298 21.48 3.15 12.56
CA VAL A 298 22.71 3.40 13.35
C VAL A 298 23.14 2.16 14.11
N VAL A 299 22.21 1.44 14.73
CA VAL A 299 22.50 0.27 15.55
C VAL A 299 22.99 -0.89 14.69
N ARG A 300 23.96 -1.65 15.22
CA ARG A 300 24.57 -2.81 14.54
C ARG A 300 24.31 -4.15 15.23
N HIS A 301 23.84 -4.13 16.47
CA HIS A 301 23.61 -5.35 17.24
C HIS A 301 22.44 -6.17 16.66
N PRO A 302 22.63 -7.41 16.17
CA PRO A 302 21.61 -8.14 15.40
C PRO A 302 20.35 -8.40 16.19
N LEU A 303 20.45 -8.84 17.46
CA LEU A 303 19.29 -9.13 18.29
C LEU A 303 18.45 -7.86 18.58
N PHE A 304 19.10 -6.72 18.76
CA PHE A 304 18.40 -5.44 18.91
C PHE A 304 17.67 -5.06 17.62
N LEU A 305 18.35 -5.14 16.46
CA LEU A 305 17.75 -4.86 15.16
C LEU A 305 16.54 -5.77 14.89
N PHE A 306 16.64 -7.04 15.25
CA PHE A 306 15.53 -7.98 15.07
C PHE A 306 14.27 -7.50 15.78
N TRP A 307 14.34 -7.22 17.07
CA TRP A 307 13.16 -6.77 17.84
C TRP A 307 12.78 -5.33 17.56
N TRP A 308 13.75 -4.45 17.29
CA TRP A 308 13.48 -3.06 16.91
C TRP A 308 12.76 -2.96 15.55
N GLY A 309 12.88 -3.97 14.71
CA GLY A 309 12.10 -4.10 13.49
C GLY A 309 10.58 -3.97 13.71
N ILE A 310 10.06 -4.46 14.86
CA ILE A 310 8.65 -4.26 15.24
C ILE A 310 8.32 -2.77 15.32
N VAL A 311 9.19 -1.98 15.96
CA VAL A 311 8.97 -0.53 16.16
C VAL A 311 9.03 0.21 14.82
N VAL A 312 9.94 -0.20 13.92
CA VAL A 312 10.01 0.35 12.56
C VAL A 312 8.71 0.06 11.81
N GLY A 313 8.27 -1.18 11.79
CA GLY A 313 7.01 -1.57 11.15
C GLY A 313 5.80 -0.86 11.75
N PHE A 314 5.74 -0.79 13.08
CA PHE A 314 4.69 -0.09 13.83
C PHE A 314 4.54 1.38 13.39
N GLY A 315 5.66 2.08 13.22
CA GLY A 315 5.64 3.45 12.71
C GLY A 315 5.24 3.53 11.23
N LEU A 316 5.79 2.66 10.37
CA LEU A 316 5.59 2.69 8.92
C LEU A 316 4.11 2.63 8.51
N CYS A 317 3.31 1.78 9.16
CA CYS A 317 1.88 1.64 8.86
C CYS A 317 0.96 2.43 9.81
N GLY A 318 1.51 3.12 10.80
CA GLY A 318 0.70 3.85 11.78
C GLY A 318 -0.22 4.90 11.17
N SER A 319 0.29 5.66 10.22
CA SER A 319 -0.49 6.68 9.48
C SER A 319 -1.64 6.09 8.66
N GLY A 320 -1.48 4.87 8.16
CA GLY A 320 -2.50 4.17 7.36
C GLY A 320 -3.79 3.92 8.13
N GLY A 321 -3.71 3.66 9.44
CA GLY A 321 -4.86 3.49 10.31
C GLY A 321 -5.69 4.76 10.54
N VAL A 322 -5.10 5.93 10.30
CA VAL A 322 -5.71 7.24 10.60
C VAL A 322 -6.17 7.97 9.34
N LEU A 323 -5.42 7.84 8.27
CA LEU A 323 -5.50 8.70 7.07
C LEU A 323 -6.88 8.67 6.40
N GLY A 324 -7.50 7.49 6.31
CA GLY A 324 -8.83 7.34 5.71
C GLY A 324 -9.91 8.13 6.45
N ALA A 325 -9.93 8.04 7.78
CA ALA A 325 -10.85 8.78 8.64
C ALA A 325 -10.55 10.28 8.59
N TYR A 326 -9.29 10.67 8.65
CA TYR A 326 -8.88 12.07 8.59
C TYR A 326 -9.32 12.76 7.31
N TYR A 327 -9.11 12.12 6.14
CA TYR A 327 -9.55 12.69 4.86
C TYR A 327 -11.07 12.74 4.74
N ALA A 328 -11.77 11.72 5.27
CA ALA A 328 -13.23 11.75 5.30
C ALA A 328 -13.80 12.92 6.14
N GLU A 329 -13.06 13.37 7.16
CA GLU A 329 -13.45 14.46 8.03
C GLU A 329 -12.99 15.85 7.52
N LEU A 330 -11.89 15.91 6.73
CA LEU A 330 -11.36 17.16 6.16
C LEU A 330 -12.24 17.75 5.07
N PHE A 331 -13.00 16.91 4.35
CA PHE A 331 -13.78 17.34 3.20
C PHE A 331 -15.29 17.25 3.44
N PRO A 332 -16.09 18.18 2.86
CA PRO A 332 -17.54 18.13 2.92
C PRO A 332 -18.09 16.80 2.40
N GLU A 333 -19.21 16.35 2.96
CA GLU A 333 -19.82 15.05 2.66
C GLU A 333 -20.03 14.79 1.15
N ARG A 334 -20.42 15.81 0.41
CA ARG A 334 -20.70 15.76 -1.03
C ARG A 334 -19.47 15.34 -1.86
N ILE A 335 -18.26 15.76 -1.46
CA ILE A 335 -17.00 15.56 -2.24
C ILE A 335 -15.99 14.68 -1.53
N ARG A 336 -16.23 14.27 -0.29
CA ARG A 336 -15.31 13.57 0.62
C ARG A 336 -14.63 12.36 -0.01
N ALA A 337 -15.39 11.47 -0.66
CA ALA A 337 -14.85 10.28 -1.28
C ALA A 337 -13.94 10.62 -2.48
N TYR A 338 -14.35 11.60 -3.29
CA TYR A 338 -13.59 12.04 -4.45
C TYR A 338 -12.29 12.75 -4.03
N ALA A 339 -12.39 13.69 -3.09
CA ALA A 339 -11.23 14.46 -2.59
C ALA A 339 -10.21 13.56 -1.88
N GLY A 340 -10.66 12.68 -0.99
CA GLY A 340 -9.79 11.71 -0.30
C GLY A 340 -9.11 10.75 -1.28
N GLY A 341 -9.87 10.23 -2.26
CA GLY A 341 -9.35 9.39 -3.34
C GLY A 341 -8.31 10.12 -4.21
N PHE A 342 -8.57 11.38 -4.55
CA PHE A 342 -7.62 12.23 -5.29
C PHE A 342 -6.33 12.42 -4.51
N CYS A 343 -6.40 12.87 -3.26
CA CYS A 343 -5.21 13.09 -2.41
C CYS A 343 -4.38 11.82 -2.26
N TRP A 344 -5.03 10.68 -2.02
CA TRP A 344 -4.35 9.38 -1.90
C TRP A 344 -3.67 8.94 -3.20
N ASN A 345 -4.37 9.04 -4.34
CA ASN A 345 -3.79 8.65 -5.63
C ASN A 345 -2.64 9.56 -6.05
N MET A 346 -2.72 10.87 -5.79
CA MET A 346 -1.60 11.78 -6.02
C MET A 346 -0.40 11.45 -5.12
N GLY A 347 -0.62 10.91 -3.93
CA GLY A 347 0.42 10.38 -3.07
C GLY A 347 1.29 9.30 -3.72
N ARG A 348 0.75 8.53 -4.68
CA ARG A 348 1.50 7.51 -5.42
C ARG A 348 2.65 8.07 -6.25
N VAL A 349 2.65 9.37 -6.57
CA VAL A 349 3.81 10.04 -7.17
C VAL A 349 5.02 9.91 -6.23
N GLY A 350 4.83 10.14 -4.93
CA GLY A 350 5.87 9.92 -3.93
C GLY A 350 6.33 8.46 -3.86
N ALA A 351 5.38 7.53 -3.90
CA ALA A 351 5.70 6.09 -3.95
C ALA A 351 6.50 5.69 -5.20
N ALA A 352 6.23 6.31 -6.35
CA ALA A 352 6.93 6.04 -7.60
C ALA A 352 8.35 6.64 -7.62
N LEU A 353 8.54 7.80 -7.01
CA LEU A 353 9.86 8.46 -7.01
C LEU A 353 10.79 7.91 -5.93
N ALA A 354 10.28 7.49 -4.79
CA ALA A 354 11.09 7.16 -3.62
C ALA A 354 12.04 5.97 -3.84
N PRO A 355 11.66 4.80 -4.38
CA PRO A 355 12.58 3.70 -4.56
C PRO A 355 13.79 4.06 -5.42
N PHE A 356 13.57 4.78 -6.53
CA PHE A 356 14.66 5.27 -7.39
C PHE A 356 15.56 6.27 -6.66
N THR A 357 14.96 7.29 -6.03
CA THR A 357 15.72 8.36 -5.37
C THR A 357 16.57 7.82 -4.22
N ILE A 358 15.99 6.98 -3.36
CA ILE A 358 16.71 6.35 -2.25
C ILE A 358 17.81 5.40 -2.78
N GLY A 359 17.53 4.65 -3.85
CA GLY A 359 18.51 3.80 -4.51
C GLY A 359 19.67 4.61 -5.10
N TYR A 360 19.40 5.77 -5.70
CA TYR A 360 20.42 6.67 -6.22
C TYR A 360 21.33 7.23 -5.10
N ILE A 361 20.72 7.72 -4.02
CA ILE A 361 21.45 8.19 -2.84
C ILE A 361 22.26 7.03 -2.25
N GLY A 362 21.65 5.84 -2.17
CA GLY A 362 22.30 4.63 -1.68
C GLY A 362 23.53 4.22 -2.50
N LYS A 363 23.49 4.40 -3.83
CA LYS A 363 24.64 4.14 -4.71
C LYS A 363 25.81 5.09 -4.42
N VAL A 364 25.54 6.37 -4.14
CA VAL A 364 26.57 7.40 -3.98
C VAL A 364 27.08 7.48 -2.54
N HIS A 365 26.20 7.36 -1.56
CA HIS A 365 26.47 7.63 -0.14
C HIS A 365 26.17 6.46 0.81
N GLY A 366 25.80 5.29 0.28
CA GLY A 366 25.36 4.12 1.06
C GLY A 366 23.86 4.15 1.38
N LEU A 367 23.27 2.96 1.54
CA LEU A 367 21.83 2.80 1.83
C LEU A 367 21.45 3.37 3.20
N GLN A 368 22.37 3.39 4.17
CA GLN A 368 22.16 4.06 5.44
C GLN A 368 21.78 5.53 5.26
N THR A 369 22.51 6.25 4.38
CA THR A 369 22.21 7.66 4.05
C THR A 369 20.88 7.78 3.30
N GLY A 370 20.62 6.89 2.34
CA GLY A 370 19.34 6.83 1.64
C GLY A 370 18.16 6.68 2.60
N LEU A 371 18.25 5.75 3.54
CA LEU A 371 17.21 5.55 4.57
C LEU A 371 17.10 6.73 5.54
N ALA A 372 18.20 7.43 5.85
CA ALA A 372 18.14 8.65 6.67
C ALA A 372 17.29 9.75 6.01
N VAL A 373 17.28 9.84 4.68
CA VAL A 373 16.41 10.77 3.96
C VAL A 373 14.94 10.47 4.22
N THR A 374 14.56 9.21 4.42
CA THR A 374 13.16 8.88 4.76
C THR A 374 12.76 9.44 6.13
N CYS A 375 13.69 9.52 7.07
CA CYS A 375 13.44 10.15 8.37
C CYS A 375 13.14 11.65 8.20
N VAL A 376 13.91 12.34 7.36
CA VAL A 376 13.67 13.76 7.04
C VAL A 376 12.32 13.94 6.36
N ILE A 377 11.98 13.08 5.40
CA ILE A 377 10.67 13.09 4.71
C ILE A 377 9.53 13.00 5.74
N TYR A 378 9.59 12.09 6.70
CA TYR A 378 8.55 11.95 7.73
C TYR A 378 8.48 13.15 8.68
N ILE A 379 9.60 13.72 9.07
CA ILE A 379 9.63 14.94 9.92
C ILE A 379 9.01 16.13 9.17
N LEU A 380 9.33 16.30 7.89
CA LEU A 380 8.66 17.30 7.04
C LEU A 380 7.16 17.05 6.94
N GLY A 381 6.75 15.80 6.79
CA GLY A 381 5.33 15.42 6.81
C GLY A 381 4.63 15.75 8.13
N ALA A 382 5.29 15.51 9.26
CA ALA A 382 4.78 15.89 10.57
C ALA A 382 4.61 17.42 10.71
N ALA A 383 5.57 18.19 10.18
CA ALA A 383 5.48 19.66 10.14
C ALA A 383 4.33 20.14 9.23
N MET A 384 4.13 19.52 8.06
CA MET A 384 3.02 19.83 7.15
C MET A 384 1.65 19.55 7.79
N LEU A 385 1.54 18.51 8.59
CA LEU A 385 0.31 18.19 9.32
C LEU A 385 -0.09 19.30 10.30
N LEU A 386 0.85 20.08 10.83
CA LEU A 386 0.53 21.23 11.69
C LEU A 386 -0.24 22.33 10.96
N LEU A 387 -0.13 22.38 9.63
CA LEU A 387 -0.83 23.36 8.78
C LEU A 387 -2.27 22.94 8.45
N LEU A 388 -2.63 21.67 8.68
CA LEU A 388 -3.97 21.14 8.51
C LEU A 388 -4.78 21.26 9.82
N PRO A 389 -6.11 21.41 9.75
CA PRO A 389 -6.95 21.49 10.94
C PRO A 389 -7.01 20.13 11.68
N GLU A 390 -7.19 20.19 13.01
CA GLU A 390 -7.62 19.02 13.78
C GLU A 390 -9.13 18.81 13.58
N THR A 391 -9.51 17.62 13.17
CA THR A 391 -10.93 17.30 12.87
C THR A 391 -11.65 16.64 14.05
N PHE A 392 -10.92 16.29 15.08
CA PHE A 392 -11.46 15.64 16.27
C PHE A 392 -12.43 16.56 17.02
N LYS A 393 -13.69 16.20 17.03
CA LYS A 393 -14.76 16.89 17.78
C LYS A 393 -15.03 16.17 19.09
N GLY A 394 -14.08 15.87 19.93
CA GLY A 394 -14.25 15.23 21.25
C GLY A 394 -15.42 14.22 21.37
N ARG A 395 -15.32 13.15 22.12
CA ARG A 395 -16.53 12.41 22.52
C ARG A 395 -17.44 13.39 23.25
N ARG A 396 -18.54 13.83 22.65
CA ARG A 396 -19.65 14.37 23.43
C ARG A 396 -20.02 13.24 24.39
N SER A 397 -19.78 13.45 25.67
CA SER A 397 -20.33 12.63 26.75
C SER A 397 -21.84 12.52 26.49
N VAL A 398 -22.28 11.34 26.06
CA VAL A 398 -23.69 10.96 26.11
C VAL A 398 -23.95 10.45 27.52
#